data_c60fca70dad8439634d27dea64282716
#
_entry.id   c60fca70dad8439634d27dea64282716
#
_cell.length_a   1.000
_cell.length_b   1.000
_cell.length_c   1.000
_cell.angle_alpha   90.00
_cell.angle_beta   90.00
_cell.angle_gamma   90.00
#
_symmetry.space_group_name_H-M   'P 1'
#
loop_
_entity.id
_entity.type
_entity.pdbx_description
1 polymer ?
#
loop_
_entity_poly.entity_id
_entity_poly.type
_entity_poly.pdbx_seq_one_letter_code
_entity_poly.pdbx_strand_id
1 'polypeptide(L)'
;MGIFTQEQHREALIRRRIKFVVEKGAVARLFKAGTNAALQEELARCIRPEELSRIQTRDEYDSWLFTTVESSCWEPYSRNGLDEDRWAYFAKLVNIVVYEIVANRELFSEADWQRLRPFLHIPVDATVTYHLLKLEPAFPGVWVLKGMTKDRYVSVQDAARRLAQEHGVPAIWFEAAWSA
;
A
#
# COMPACT_ATOMS: atom_id res chain seq x y z
N MET A 1 37.46 -0.47 4.72
CA MET A 1 36.09 -0.02 4.36
C MET A 1 35.63 -0.93 3.23
N GLY A 2 34.64 -1.82 3.51
CA GLY A 2 34.11 -2.71 2.46
C GLY A 2 33.38 -1.90 1.41
N ILE A 3 33.49 -2.32 0.14
CA ILE A 3 32.74 -1.75 -0.96
C ILE A 3 31.24 -2.03 -0.71
N PHE A 4 30.41 -1.01 -0.77
CA PHE A 4 28.96 -1.13 -0.65
C PHE A 4 28.45 -1.91 -1.88
N THR A 5 27.89 -3.10 -1.68
CA THR A 5 27.41 -3.94 -2.77
C THR A 5 26.10 -3.43 -3.34
N GLN A 6 25.77 -3.82 -4.57
CA GLN A 6 24.49 -3.49 -5.19
C GLN A 6 23.29 -4.00 -4.36
N GLU A 7 23.41 -5.18 -3.79
CA GLU A 7 22.39 -5.75 -2.90
C GLU A 7 22.19 -4.93 -1.62
N GLN A 8 23.30 -4.54 -0.96
CA GLN A 8 23.24 -3.66 0.21
C GLN A 8 22.63 -2.29 -0.13
N HIS A 9 22.92 -1.76 -1.31
CA HIS A 9 22.31 -0.52 -1.79
C HIS A 9 20.79 -0.67 -1.98
N ARG A 10 20.35 -1.73 -2.63
CA ARG A 10 18.91 -2.02 -2.82
C ARG A 10 18.19 -2.18 -1.49
N GLU A 11 18.77 -2.93 -0.55
CA GLU A 11 18.20 -3.10 0.79
C GLU A 11 18.09 -1.75 1.53
N ALA A 12 19.13 -0.92 1.48
CA ALA A 12 19.11 0.42 2.08
C ALA A 12 18.01 1.32 1.48
N LEU A 13 17.79 1.25 0.16
CA LEU A 13 16.71 1.98 -0.51
C LEU A 13 15.33 1.52 -0.03
N ILE A 14 15.09 0.21 0.05
CA ILE A 14 13.82 -0.34 0.55
C ILE A 14 13.55 0.17 1.97
N ARG A 15 14.52 0.01 2.87
CA ARG A 15 14.42 0.48 4.26
C ARG A 15 14.16 1.98 4.35
N ARG A 16 14.79 2.77 3.49
CA ARG A 16 14.58 4.23 3.42
C ARG A 16 13.16 4.58 3.00
N ARG A 17 12.57 3.89 2.01
CA ARG A 17 11.19 4.10 1.57
C ARG A 17 10.18 3.70 2.64
N ILE A 18 10.37 2.54 3.26
CA ILE A 18 9.54 2.09 4.39
C ILE A 18 9.60 3.09 5.55
N LYS A 19 10.80 3.53 5.93
CA LYS A 19 11.00 4.52 7.00
C LYS A 19 10.26 5.81 6.69
N PHE A 20 10.35 6.31 5.46
CA PHE A 20 9.66 7.52 5.03
C PHE A 20 8.14 7.39 5.22
N VAL A 21 7.54 6.26 4.79
CA VAL A 21 6.10 6.02 4.94
C VAL A 21 5.69 5.92 6.41
N VAL A 22 6.42 5.15 7.23
CA VAL A 22 6.08 4.92 8.64
C VAL A 22 6.27 6.17 9.49
N GLU A 23 7.30 6.99 9.25
CA GLU A 23 7.60 8.15 10.10
C GLU A 23 6.88 9.44 9.65
N LYS A 24 6.71 9.64 8.34
CA LYS A 24 6.16 10.89 7.79
C LYS A 24 4.72 10.77 7.31
N GLY A 25 4.25 9.55 7.07
CA GLY A 25 2.89 9.32 6.63
C GLY A 25 1.85 9.55 7.73
N ALA A 26 0.66 9.98 7.34
CA ALA A 26 -0.49 10.08 8.24
C ALA A 26 -0.84 8.75 8.93
N VAL A 27 -0.21 7.66 8.49
CA VAL A 27 -0.39 6.30 8.99
C VAL A 27 0.28 6.04 10.34
N ALA A 28 1.37 6.77 10.71
CA ALA A 28 2.13 6.52 11.94
C ALA A 28 1.27 6.49 13.22
N ARG A 29 0.27 7.37 13.28
CA ARG A 29 -0.67 7.44 14.43
C ARG A 29 -1.70 6.31 14.50
N LEU A 30 -1.80 5.48 13.46
CA LEU A 30 -2.76 4.37 13.40
C LEU A 30 -2.24 3.12 14.14
N PHE A 31 -0.93 3.07 14.41
CA PHE A 31 -0.27 1.92 15.01
C PHE A 31 0.10 2.15 16.47
N LYS A 32 0.49 1.09 17.15
CA LYS A 32 0.88 1.13 18.56
C LYS A 32 2.11 2.02 18.74
N ALA A 33 2.03 2.96 19.67
CA ALA A 33 3.14 3.87 19.96
C ALA A 33 4.40 3.10 20.40
N GLY A 34 5.56 3.55 19.93
CA GLY A 34 6.86 2.94 20.25
C GLY A 34 7.23 1.71 19.42
N THR A 35 6.38 1.27 18.47
CA THR A 35 6.65 0.09 17.63
C THR A 35 7.18 0.44 16.23
N ASN A 36 7.37 1.71 15.89
CA ASN A 36 7.72 2.13 14.53
C ASN A 36 8.96 1.43 13.97
N ALA A 37 10.03 1.28 14.74
CA ALA A 37 11.24 0.62 14.27
C ALA A 37 11.02 -0.87 13.97
N ALA A 38 10.32 -1.58 14.85
CA ALA A 38 9.99 -2.98 14.65
C ALA A 38 9.00 -3.17 13.49
N LEU A 39 8.04 -2.25 13.32
CA LEU A 39 7.11 -2.25 12.19
C LEU A 39 7.86 -2.04 10.86
N GLN A 40 8.88 -1.18 10.81
CA GLN A 40 9.71 -0.99 9.62
C GLN A 40 10.46 -2.28 9.24
N GLU A 41 11.04 -2.98 10.21
CA GLU A 41 11.71 -4.26 9.97
C GLU A 41 10.72 -5.32 9.46
N GLU A 42 9.53 -5.39 10.03
CA GLU A 42 8.51 -6.34 9.60
C GLU A 42 8.02 -6.05 8.17
N LEU A 43 7.81 -4.78 7.83
CA LEU A 43 7.47 -4.38 6.46
C LEU A 43 8.58 -4.77 5.47
N ALA A 44 9.86 -4.55 5.82
CA ALA A 44 10.99 -4.94 4.98
C ALA A 44 11.08 -6.46 4.79
N ARG A 45 10.65 -7.24 5.77
CA ARG A 45 10.61 -8.70 5.71
C ARG A 45 9.46 -9.22 4.83
N CYS A 46 8.30 -8.56 4.89
CA CYS A 46 7.08 -9.00 4.21
C CYS A 46 6.96 -8.46 2.78
N ILE A 47 7.53 -7.28 2.47
CA ILE A 47 7.41 -6.64 1.15
C ILE A 47 8.74 -6.75 0.43
N ARG A 48 8.91 -7.84 -0.32
CA ARG A 48 10.15 -8.13 -1.05
C ARG A 48 10.01 -7.84 -2.53
N PRO A 49 10.90 -7.01 -3.12
CA PRO A 49 10.84 -6.69 -4.55
C PRO A 49 10.89 -7.92 -5.45
N GLU A 50 11.61 -8.97 -5.05
CA GLU A 50 11.75 -10.21 -5.82
C GLU A 50 10.44 -10.99 -5.92
N GLU A 51 9.57 -10.90 -4.92
CA GLU A 51 8.23 -11.50 -4.96
C GLU A 51 7.32 -10.65 -5.84
N LEU A 52 7.32 -9.34 -5.66
CA LEU A 52 6.51 -8.42 -6.46
C LEU A 52 6.88 -8.49 -7.96
N SER A 53 8.16 -8.63 -8.29
CA SER A 53 8.61 -8.71 -9.70
C SER A 53 8.16 -10.00 -10.41
N ARG A 54 7.78 -11.05 -9.67
CA ARG A 54 7.24 -12.31 -10.24
C ARG A 54 5.74 -12.25 -10.55
N ILE A 55 5.02 -11.30 -9.98
CA ILE A 55 3.59 -11.12 -10.20
C ILE A 55 3.33 -10.73 -11.65
N GLN A 56 2.49 -11.51 -12.35
CA GLN A 56 2.16 -11.32 -13.76
C GLN A 56 0.70 -10.90 -13.96
N THR A 57 -0.16 -11.19 -13.01
CA THR A 57 -1.60 -10.96 -13.12
C THR A 57 -2.14 -10.18 -11.92
N ARG A 58 -3.31 -9.57 -12.10
CA ARG A 58 -4.04 -8.90 -11.02
C ARG A 58 -4.39 -9.88 -9.89
N ASP A 59 -4.86 -11.07 -10.24
CA ASP A 59 -5.29 -12.05 -9.23
C ASP A 59 -4.12 -12.53 -8.37
N GLU A 60 -2.93 -12.66 -8.95
CA GLU A 60 -1.71 -12.93 -8.19
C GLU A 60 -1.36 -11.77 -7.25
N TYR A 61 -1.51 -10.51 -7.70
CA TYR A 61 -1.28 -9.34 -6.87
C TYR A 61 -2.29 -9.26 -5.71
N ASP A 62 -3.57 -9.43 -6.00
CA ASP A 62 -4.63 -9.39 -4.99
C ASP A 62 -4.43 -10.53 -3.96
N SER A 63 -4.07 -11.74 -4.40
CA SER A 63 -3.76 -12.87 -3.52
C SER A 63 -2.56 -12.57 -2.62
N TRP A 64 -1.46 -12.06 -3.19
CA TRP A 64 -0.28 -11.67 -2.43
C TRP A 64 -0.60 -10.57 -1.39
N LEU A 65 -1.31 -9.52 -1.81
CA LEU A 65 -1.68 -8.40 -0.95
C LEU A 65 -2.54 -8.88 0.23
N PHE A 66 -3.59 -9.65 -0.05
CA PHE A 66 -4.50 -10.12 1.00
C PHE A 66 -3.80 -11.07 1.96
N THR A 67 -2.99 -12.00 1.47
CA THR A 67 -2.17 -12.87 2.33
C THR A 67 -1.23 -12.05 3.21
N THR A 68 -0.60 -11.02 2.66
CA THR A 68 0.28 -10.13 3.41
C THR A 68 -0.49 -9.36 4.50
N VAL A 69 -1.64 -8.77 4.17
CA VAL A 69 -2.44 -7.97 5.11
C VAL A 69 -3.07 -8.84 6.21
N GLU A 70 -3.46 -10.06 5.89
CA GLU A 70 -4.10 -11.01 6.82
C GLU A 70 -3.09 -11.74 7.72
N SER A 71 -1.80 -11.55 7.49
CA SER A 71 -0.75 -12.19 8.30
C SER A 71 -0.84 -11.80 9.78
N SER A 72 -0.65 -12.77 10.67
CA SER A 72 -0.58 -12.55 12.12
C SER A 72 0.64 -11.73 12.57
N CYS A 73 1.63 -11.55 11.69
CA CYS A 73 2.83 -10.76 11.99
C CYS A 73 2.50 -9.29 12.37
N TRP A 74 1.31 -8.79 12.00
CA TRP A 74 0.88 -7.43 12.31
C TRP A 74 0.28 -7.25 13.72
N GLU A 75 -0.07 -8.32 14.43
CA GLU A 75 -0.70 -8.27 15.76
C GLU A 75 0.05 -7.40 16.78
N PRO A 76 1.39 -7.47 16.89
CA PRO A 76 2.14 -6.66 17.84
C PRO A 76 2.05 -5.15 17.59
N TYR A 77 1.70 -4.73 16.38
CA TYR A 77 1.69 -3.34 15.94
C TYR A 77 0.30 -2.71 15.96
N SER A 78 -0.74 -3.50 16.17
CA SER A 78 -2.11 -3.01 16.30
C SER A 78 -2.30 -2.22 17.59
N ARG A 79 -3.14 -1.16 17.55
CA ARG A 79 -3.57 -0.48 18.77
C ARG A 79 -4.43 -1.42 19.61
N ASN A 80 -4.34 -1.27 20.95
CA ASN A 80 -5.08 -2.11 21.88
C ASN A 80 -6.59 -2.13 21.55
N GLY A 81 -7.15 -3.34 21.43
CA GLY A 81 -8.58 -3.56 21.26
C GLY A 81 -9.15 -3.22 19.87
N LEU A 82 -8.30 -3.02 18.86
CA LEU A 82 -8.73 -2.67 17.52
C LEU A 82 -8.47 -3.80 16.49
N ASP A 83 -8.66 -5.04 16.87
CA ASP A 83 -8.48 -6.18 15.95
C ASP A 83 -9.40 -6.09 14.72
N GLU A 84 -10.63 -5.59 14.89
CA GLU A 84 -11.56 -5.34 13.79
C GLU A 84 -11.08 -4.27 12.81
N ASP A 85 -10.25 -3.33 13.26
CA ASP A 85 -9.73 -2.23 12.44
C ASP A 85 -8.38 -2.57 11.80
N ARG A 86 -7.70 -3.61 12.28
CA ARG A 86 -6.34 -3.99 11.84
C ARG A 86 -6.25 -4.11 10.34
N TRP A 87 -7.18 -4.82 9.73
CA TRP A 87 -7.13 -5.15 8.31
C TRP A 87 -7.04 -3.91 7.42
N ALA A 88 -7.94 -2.96 7.59
CA ALA A 88 -8.01 -1.75 6.76
C ALA A 88 -6.80 -0.83 6.94
N TYR A 89 -6.30 -0.71 8.16
CA TYR A 89 -5.11 0.10 8.46
C TYR A 89 -3.85 -0.50 7.86
N PHE A 90 -3.67 -1.82 7.95
CA PHE A 90 -2.53 -2.50 7.32
C PHE A 90 -2.67 -2.57 5.81
N ALA A 91 -3.86 -2.73 5.26
CA ALA A 91 -4.10 -2.62 3.83
C ALA A 91 -3.66 -1.25 3.29
N LYS A 92 -4.03 -0.16 3.98
CA LYS A 92 -3.56 1.18 3.61
C LYS A 92 -2.05 1.30 3.69
N LEU A 93 -1.43 0.87 4.80
CA LEU A 93 0.02 0.94 5.00
C LEU A 93 0.77 0.16 3.92
N VAL A 94 0.39 -1.10 3.68
CA VAL A 94 1.03 -1.96 2.69
C VAL A 94 0.92 -1.35 1.29
N ASN A 95 -0.25 -0.82 0.90
CA ASN A 95 -0.43 -0.18 -0.40
C ASN A 95 0.50 1.03 -0.60
N ILE A 96 0.64 1.90 0.40
CA ILE A 96 1.53 3.05 0.30
C ILE A 96 3.00 2.59 0.19
N VAL A 97 3.42 1.62 1.02
CA VAL A 97 4.79 1.08 0.97
C VAL A 97 5.08 0.41 -0.37
N VAL A 98 4.15 -0.40 -0.87
CA VAL A 98 4.30 -1.07 -2.18
C VAL A 98 4.42 -0.05 -3.31
N TYR A 99 3.58 0.99 -3.31
CA TYR A 99 3.68 2.06 -4.30
C TYR A 99 5.06 2.73 -4.28
N GLU A 100 5.54 3.12 -3.09
CA GLU A 100 6.85 3.75 -2.92
C GLU A 100 8.03 2.86 -3.38
N ILE A 101 7.92 1.56 -3.19
CA ILE A 101 8.92 0.59 -3.61
C ILE A 101 8.84 0.35 -5.12
N VAL A 102 7.66 0.07 -5.67
CA VAL A 102 7.47 -0.27 -7.09
C VAL A 102 7.70 0.94 -8.00
N ALA A 103 7.37 2.15 -7.55
CA ALA A 103 7.63 3.38 -8.28
C ALA A 103 9.12 3.77 -8.33
N ASN A 104 9.98 3.14 -7.51
CA ASN A 104 11.40 3.44 -7.47
C ASN A 104 12.16 2.73 -8.60
N ARG A 105 12.75 3.51 -9.53
CA ARG A 105 13.48 3.01 -10.72
C ARG A 105 14.79 2.32 -10.41
N GLU A 106 15.35 2.49 -9.22
CA GLU A 106 16.53 1.74 -8.77
C GLU A 106 16.16 0.34 -8.22
N LEU A 107 14.89 0.13 -7.87
CA LEU A 107 14.38 -1.15 -7.37
C LEU A 107 13.66 -1.96 -8.45
N PHE A 108 12.90 -1.29 -9.32
CA PHE A 108 12.09 -1.89 -10.37
C PHE A 108 12.44 -1.31 -11.74
N SER A 109 12.51 -2.18 -12.75
CA SER A 109 12.66 -1.74 -14.12
C SER A 109 11.41 -1.00 -14.62
N GLU A 110 11.55 -0.25 -15.73
CA GLU A 110 10.39 0.37 -16.37
C GLU A 110 9.35 -0.67 -16.81
N ALA A 111 9.81 -1.84 -17.30
CA ALA A 111 8.91 -2.93 -17.67
C ALA A 111 8.11 -3.48 -16.49
N ASP A 112 8.75 -3.66 -15.33
CA ASP A 112 8.06 -4.09 -14.11
C ASP A 112 7.05 -3.05 -13.65
N TRP A 113 7.41 -1.78 -13.68
CA TRP A 113 6.49 -0.69 -13.36
C TRP A 113 5.26 -0.67 -14.27
N GLN A 114 5.46 -0.73 -15.58
CA GLN A 114 4.34 -0.74 -16.55
C GLN A 114 3.41 -1.94 -16.35
N ARG A 115 3.96 -3.09 -15.96
CA ARG A 115 3.21 -4.31 -15.66
C ARG A 115 2.45 -4.20 -14.35
N LEU A 116 3.10 -3.76 -13.26
CA LEU A 116 2.54 -3.80 -11.90
C LEU A 116 1.57 -2.64 -11.60
N ARG A 117 1.84 -1.45 -12.13
CA ARG A 117 1.03 -0.25 -11.79
C ARG A 117 -0.46 -0.39 -12.00
N PRO A 118 -0.99 -1.13 -13.01
CA PRO A 118 -2.43 -1.34 -13.16
C PRO A 118 -3.03 -2.22 -12.07
N PHE A 119 -2.21 -3.01 -11.36
CA PHE A 119 -2.65 -3.90 -10.29
C PHE A 119 -2.66 -3.20 -8.93
N LEU A 120 -1.85 -2.15 -8.76
CA LEU A 120 -1.71 -1.45 -7.48
C LEU A 120 -3.06 -0.92 -6.98
N HIS A 121 -3.32 -1.16 -5.71
CA HIS A 121 -4.50 -0.64 -5.04
C HIS A 121 -4.30 0.80 -4.59
N ILE A 122 -5.35 1.60 -4.66
CA ILE A 122 -5.34 2.92 -4.03
C ILE A 122 -5.28 2.76 -2.50
N PRO A 123 -4.51 3.59 -1.78
CA PRO A 123 -4.59 3.64 -0.32
C PRO A 123 -5.90 4.31 0.08
N VAL A 124 -6.88 3.49 0.50
CA VAL A 124 -8.22 3.97 0.84
C VAL A 124 -8.17 4.85 2.08
N ASP A 125 -8.64 6.09 1.96
CA ASP A 125 -8.88 7.03 3.07
C ASP A 125 -9.97 8.05 2.73
N ALA A 126 -10.31 8.90 3.70
CA ALA A 126 -11.35 9.91 3.53
C ALA A 126 -11.00 10.94 2.45
N THR A 127 -9.73 11.31 2.30
CA THR A 127 -9.29 12.31 1.31
C THR A 127 -9.44 11.77 -0.10
N VAL A 128 -8.87 10.60 -0.39
CA VAL A 128 -8.99 9.94 -1.70
C VAL A 128 -10.46 9.70 -2.04
N THR A 129 -11.24 9.16 -1.10
CA THR A 129 -12.66 8.90 -1.31
C THR A 129 -13.46 10.18 -1.58
N TYR A 130 -13.18 11.29 -0.87
CA TYR A 130 -13.83 12.56 -1.10
C TYR A 130 -13.64 13.09 -2.53
N HIS A 131 -12.43 12.97 -3.07
CA HIS A 131 -12.15 13.38 -4.43
C HIS A 131 -12.79 12.45 -5.46
N LEU A 132 -12.80 11.15 -5.22
CA LEU A 132 -13.48 10.19 -6.09
C LEU A 132 -15.00 10.41 -6.12
N LEU A 133 -15.63 10.76 -5.01
CA LEU A 133 -17.05 11.14 -4.95
C LEU A 133 -17.38 12.41 -5.73
N LYS A 134 -16.44 13.32 -5.89
CA LYS A 134 -16.62 14.51 -6.74
C LYS A 134 -16.61 14.16 -8.24
N LEU A 135 -15.83 13.15 -8.64
CA LEU A 135 -15.78 12.67 -10.02
C LEU A 135 -16.97 11.77 -10.33
N GLU A 136 -17.34 10.90 -9.42
CA GLU A 136 -18.41 9.92 -9.55
C GLU A 136 -19.24 9.91 -8.26
N PRO A 137 -20.43 10.56 -8.25
CA PRO A 137 -21.30 10.64 -7.06
C PRO A 137 -21.77 9.28 -6.53
N ALA A 138 -21.80 8.24 -7.37
CA ALA A 138 -22.14 6.87 -6.99
C ALA A 138 -20.94 6.09 -6.41
N PHE A 139 -19.76 6.71 -6.32
CA PHE A 139 -18.57 6.05 -5.76
C PHE A 139 -18.83 5.64 -4.30
N PRO A 140 -18.37 4.44 -3.87
CA PRO A 140 -18.56 3.98 -2.50
C PRO A 140 -17.75 4.85 -1.52
N GLY A 141 -18.43 5.73 -0.79
CA GLY A 141 -17.80 6.63 0.18
C GLY A 141 -17.17 5.88 1.35
N VAL A 142 -15.97 6.31 1.76
CA VAL A 142 -15.25 5.81 2.93
C VAL A 142 -14.78 6.99 3.76
N TRP A 143 -15.43 7.23 4.89
CA TRP A 143 -15.11 8.35 5.76
C TRP A 143 -14.19 7.95 6.92
N VAL A 144 -14.20 6.67 7.27
CA VAL A 144 -13.38 6.08 8.33
C VAL A 144 -12.90 4.69 7.90
N LEU A 145 -11.70 4.32 8.29
CA LEU A 145 -11.16 2.97 8.08
C LEU A 145 -11.65 1.99 9.14
N LYS A 146 -12.12 2.51 10.28
CA LYS A 146 -12.62 1.68 11.38
C LYS A 146 -13.79 0.82 10.92
N GLY A 147 -13.69 -0.49 11.18
CA GLY A 147 -14.74 -1.46 10.83
C GLY A 147 -14.88 -1.74 9.33
N MET A 148 -13.92 -1.29 8.50
CA MET A 148 -13.91 -1.63 7.08
C MET A 148 -13.60 -3.12 6.89
N THR A 149 -14.53 -3.84 6.30
CA THR A 149 -14.37 -5.24 5.92
C THR A 149 -13.56 -5.38 4.62
N LYS A 150 -13.03 -6.57 4.37
CA LYS A 150 -12.35 -6.91 3.10
C LYS A 150 -13.28 -6.72 1.90
N ASP A 151 -14.54 -7.17 1.98
CA ASP A 151 -15.52 -7.04 0.89
C ASP A 151 -15.79 -5.57 0.55
N ARG A 152 -15.92 -4.72 1.58
CA ARG A 152 -16.08 -3.28 1.38
C ARG A 152 -14.85 -2.67 0.73
N TYR A 153 -13.66 -3.06 1.18
CA TYR A 153 -12.41 -2.62 0.57
C TYR A 153 -12.32 -3.02 -0.90
N VAL A 154 -12.62 -4.28 -1.24
CA VAL A 154 -12.62 -4.77 -2.63
C VAL A 154 -13.60 -3.96 -3.49
N SER A 155 -14.82 -3.71 -2.99
CA SER A 155 -15.81 -2.88 -3.68
C SER A 155 -15.29 -1.47 -4.01
N VAL A 156 -14.55 -0.86 -3.07
CA VAL A 156 -13.92 0.47 -3.29
C VAL A 156 -12.83 0.39 -4.35
N GLN A 157 -11.98 -0.63 -4.30
CA GLN A 157 -10.91 -0.83 -5.30
C GLN A 157 -11.48 -1.07 -6.70
N ASP A 158 -12.52 -1.88 -6.82
CA ASP A 158 -13.18 -2.14 -8.10
C ASP A 158 -13.86 -0.90 -8.66
N ALA A 159 -14.49 -0.08 -7.81
CA ALA A 159 -15.06 1.19 -8.23
C ALA A 159 -13.96 2.17 -8.72
N ALA A 160 -12.84 2.26 -7.99
CA ALA A 160 -11.70 3.09 -8.40
C ALA A 160 -11.09 2.63 -9.73
N ARG A 161 -10.98 1.32 -9.95
CA ARG A 161 -10.46 0.76 -11.21
C ARG A 161 -11.40 1.04 -12.39
N ARG A 162 -12.72 0.90 -12.21
CA ARG A 162 -13.69 1.24 -13.27
C ARG A 162 -13.57 2.72 -13.66
N LEU A 163 -13.57 3.60 -12.68
CA LEU A 163 -13.43 5.03 -12.90
C LEU A 163 -12.10 5.37 -13.60
N ALA A 164 -11.01 4.76 -13.17
CA ALA A 164 -9.69 4.93 -13.78
C ALA A 164 -9.66 4.45 -15.24
N GLN A 165 -10.31 3.33 -15.54
CA GLN A 165 -10.42 2.79 -16.88
C GLN A 165 -11.22 3.73 -17.80
N GLU A 166 -12.30 4.33 -17.32
CA GLU A 166 -13.09 5.33 -18.06
C GLU A 166 -12.27 6.57 -18.41
N HIS A 167 -11.32 6.94 -17.53
CA HIS A 167 -10.40 8.06 -17.75
C HIS A 167 -9.07 7.67 -18.42
N GLY A 168 -8.85 6.39 -18.74
CA GLY A 168 -7.63 5.92 -19.42
C GLY A 168 -6.35 6.01 -18.56
N VAL A 169 -6.48 5.97 -17.24
CA VAL A 169 -5.36 6.09 -16.29
C VAL A 169 -5.29 4.90 -15.32
N PRO A 170 -4.14 4.58 -14.73
CA PRO A 170 -4.06 3.63 -13.62
C PRO A 170 -4.77 4.18 -12.37
N ALA A 171 -5.52 3.33 -11.64
CA ALA A 171 -6.24 3.75 -10.43
C ALA A 171 -5.31 4.39 -9.36
N ILE A 172 -4.08 3.89 -9.23
CA ILE A 172 -3.10 4.41 -8.26
C ILE A 172 -2.75 5.90 -8.48
N TRP A 173 -2.99 6.44 -9.66
CA TRP A 173 -2.78 7.87 -9.92
C TRP A 173 -3.76 8.77 -9.18
N PHE A 174 -4.91 8.26 -8.77
CA PHE A 174 -5.84 9.03 -7.94
C PHE A 174 -5.23 9.39 -6.59
N GLU A 175 -4.42 8.51 -6.00
CA GLU A 175 -3.69 8.83 -4.77
C GLU A 175 -2.67 9.95 -4.99
N ALA A 176 -1.81 9.81 -5.99
CA ALA A 176 -0.77 10.79 -6.28
C ALA A 176 -1.30 12.19 -6.64
N ALA A 177 -2.47 12.26 -7.28
CA ALA A 177 -3.07 13.52 -7.68
C ALA A 177 -3.64 14.34 -6.51
N TRP A 178 -3.96 13.72 -5.37
CA TRP A 178 -4.67 14.36 -4.26
C TRP A 178 -3.95 14.32 -2.92
N SER A 179 -2.82 13.64 -2.85
CA SER A 179 -1.98 13.60 -1.64
C SER A 179 -0.83 14.63 -1.67
N ALA A 180 -0.74 15.42 -2.74
CA ALA A 180 0.29 16.43 -2.94
C ALA A 180 -0.05 17.77 -2.25
#